data_1478c92ab2c68eca7558a2646383ae95
#
_entry.id   1478c92ab2c68eca7558a2646383ae95
#
_cell.length_a   1.000
_cell.length_b   1.000
_cell.length_c   1.000
_cell.angle_alpha   90.00
_cell.angle_beta   90.00
_cell.angle_gamma   90.00
#
_symmetry.space_group_name_H-M   'P 1'
#
loop_
_entity.id
_entity.type
_entity.pdbx_description
1 polymer ?
#
loop_
_entity_poly.entity_id
_entity_poly.type
_entity_poly.pdbx_seq_one_letter_code
_entity_poly.pdbx_strand_id
1 'polypeptide(L)'
;MVADILFLQKRDRAAVERADWVDLGETPEGYSINQYFAQHPEMVLGEITTESTQYGKQETTVKPIEGADLAQQLKEAVGNIHATITEPEISDDELDVQEEPIPADPSVKNFSFTNVDGQIYYRENSFMNKVELPAVTAERVLGMIALRETTRKLLDCQLRDGSDAEVQLLQNELKQQYTAFKAQYGLINSTANKRAFRQDSSYCLLASLE
;
A
#
# COMPACT_ATOMS: atom_id res chain seq x y z
N MET A 1 -10.93 -28.32 2.28
CA MET A 1 -10.57 -26.88 2.52
C MET A 1 -11.69 -26.04 1.94
N VAL A 2 -12.27 -25.15 2.73
CA VAL A 2 -13.31 -24.19 2.30
C VAL A 2 -12.64 -22.83 2.17
N ALA A 3 -13.02 -22.05 1.17
CA ALA A 3 -12.49 -20.71 0.95
C ALA A 3 -13.63 -19.77 0.53
N ASP A 4 -13.61 -18.54 1.01
CA ASP A 4 -14.54 -17.48 0.66
C ASP A 4 -13.92 -16.55 -0.36
N ILE A 5 -14.73 -16.06 -1.29
CA ILE A 5 -14.32 -15.01 -2.25
C ILE A 5 -15.00 -13.71 -1.83
N LEU A 6 -14.19 -12.71 -1.51
CA LEU A 6 -14.68 -11.41 -1.07
C LEU A 6 -14.55 -10.36 -2.19
N PHE A 7 -15.65 -9.67 -2.47
CA PHE A 7 -15.68 -8.52 -3.36
C PHE A 7 -15.79 -7.26 -2.51
N LEU A 8 -14.78 -6.38 -2.60
CA LEU A 8 -14.69 -5.18 -1.79
C LEU A 8 -14.81 -3.94 -2.66
N GLN A 9 -15.71 -3.02 -2.26
CA GLN A 9 -15.83 -1.71 -2.86
C GLN A 9 -15.39 -0.64 -1.87
N LYS A 10 -14.51 0.28 -2.29
CA LYS A 10 -14.13 1.44 -1.49
C LYS A 10 -15.33 2.37 -1.36
N ARG A 11 -15.62 2.81 -0.15
CA ARG A 11 -16.65 3.78 0.16
C ARG A 11 -16.03 5.14 0.46
N ASP A 12 -16.75 6.21 0.13
CA ASP A 12 -16.34 7.59 0.43
C ASP A 12 -16.52 7.93 1.92
N ARG A 13 -17.41 7.19 2.61
CA ARG A 13 -17.70 7.37 4.04
C ARG A 13 -17.63 6.05 4.78
N ALA A 14 -17.28 6.12 6.06
CA ALA A 14 -17.34 4.95 6.93
C ALA A 14 -18.77 4.39 6.98
N ALA A 15 -18.89 3.05 7.00
CA ALA A 15 -20.19 2.41 7.17
C ALA A 15 -20.72 2.72 8.57
N VAL A 16 -22.00 3.13 8.64
CA VAL A 16 -22.70 3.34 9.91
C VAL A 16 -23.22 2.02 10.46
N GLU A 17 -23.55 1.09 9.58
CA GLU A 17 -24.10 -0.21 9.94
C GLU A 17 -23.01 -1.29 9.90
N ARG A 18 -23.12 -2.24 10.83
CA ARG A 18 -22.26 -3.43 10.86
C ARG A 18 -22.67 -4.36 9.72
N ALA A 19 -21.70 -4.91 9.01
CA ALA A 19 -21.96 -5.82 7.91
C ALA A 19 -22.38 -7.21 8.44
N ASP A 20 -23.37 -7.83 7.80
CA ASP A 20 -23.92 -9.16 8.20
C ASP A 20 -22.86 -10.25 8.21
N TRP A 21 -21.88 -10.17 7.33
CA TRP A 21 -20.79 -11.15 7.24
C TRP A 21 -19.80 -11.11 8.43
N VAL A 22 -19.96 -10.18 9.38
CA VAL A 22 -19.15 -10.11 10.62
C VAL A 22 -19.69 -11.06 11.70
N ASP A 23 -20.96 -11.41 11.63
CA ASP A 23 -21.64 -12.22 12.65
C ASP A 23 -21.85 -13.65 12.19
N LEU A 24 -22.08 -14.58 13.15
CA LEU A 24 -22.47 -15.94 12.88
C LEU A 24 -24.01 -16.02 12.82
N GLY A 25 -24.49 -16.78 11.86
CA GLY A 25 -25.89 -17.16 11.71
C GLY A 25 -26.07 -18.67 11.81
N GLU A 26 -27.30 -19.11 11.70
CA GLU A 26 -27.66 -20.53 11.70
C GLU A 26 -28.57 -20.83 10.50
N THR A 27 -28.27 -21.93 9.79
CA THR A 27 -29.14 -22.41 8.70
C THR A 27 -30.40 -23.06 9.26
N PRO A 28 -31.47 -23.25 8.45
CA PRO A 28 -32.67 -23.96 8.88
C PRO A 28 -32.38 -25.39 9.36
N GLU A 29 -31.30 -26.01 8.90
CA GLU A 29 -30.85 -27.34 9.28
C GLU A 29 -30.00 -27.36 10.56
N GLY A 30 -29.72 -26.17 11.15
CA GLY A 30 -28.98 -26.01 12.40
C GLY A 30 -27.46 -25.94 12.25
N TYR A 31 -26.94 -25.63 11.05
CA TYR A 31 -25.51 -25.41 10.86
C TYR A 31 -25.15 -23.96 11.21
N SER A 32 -24.12 -23.83 12.04
CA SER A 32 -23.54 -22.48 12.32
C SER A 32 -22.58 -22.11 11.20
N ILE A 33 -22.91 -21.00 10.51
CA ILE A 33 -22.11 -20.44 9.41
C ILE A 33 -22.08 -18.92 9.51
N ASN A 34 -21.33 -18.26 8.64
CA ASN A 34 -21.38 -16.82 8.52
C ASN A 34 -22.82 -16.34 8.21
N GLN A 35 -23.29 -15.31 8.90
CA GLN A 35 -24.69 -14.82 8.79
C GLN A 35 -25.06 -14.44 7.36
N TYR A 36 -24.13 -13.90 6.58
CA TYR A 36 -24.36 -13.60 5.17
C TYR A 36 -24.78 -14.88 4.38
N PHE A 37 -24.07 -15.98 4.55
CA PHE A 37 -24.42 -17.24 3.87
C PHE A 37 -25.69 -17.91 4.43
N ALA A 38 -26.01 -17.66 5.71
CA ALA A 38 -27.28 -18.14 6.25
C ALA A 38 -28.48 -17.39 5.64
N GLN A 39 -28.30 -16.12 5.29
CA GLN A 39 -29.31 -15.28 4.61
C GLN A 39 -29.31 -15.45 3.09
N HIS A 40 -28.17 -15.84 2.51
CA HIS A 40 -27.93 -16.00 1.07
C HIS A 40 -27.42 -17.39 0.72
N PRO A 41 -28.24 -18.43 0.88
CA PRO A 41 -27.83 -19.81 0.60
C PRO A 41 -27.44 -20.03 -0.86
N GLU A 42 -27.95 -19.21 -1.79
CA GLU A 42 -27.59 -19.20 -3.21
C GLU A 42 -26.12 -18.84 -3.47
N MET A 43 -25.45 -18.26 -2.48
CA MET A 43 -24.03 -17.90 -2.54
C MET A 43 -23.12 -19.03 -2.04
N VAL A 44 -23.65 -20.13 -1.55
CA VAL A 44 -22.91 -21.31 -1.11
C VAL A 44 -22.74 -22.28 -2.28
N LEU A 45 -21.50 -22.46 -2.73
CA LEU A 45 -21.19 -23.28 -3.90
C LEU A 45 -20.93 -24.76 -3.50
N GLY A 46 -21.93 -25.39 -2.84
CA GLY A 46 -21.82 -26.77 -2.37
C GLY A 46 -22.88 -27.13 -1.35
N GLU A 47 -22.75 -28.32 -0.75
CA GLU A 47 -23.60 -28.80 0.32
C GLU A 47 -22.97 -28.52 1.68
N ILE A 48 -23.71 -27.83 2.56
CA ILE A 48 -23.28 -27.58 3.93
C ILE A 48 -23.38 -28.87 4.72
N THR A 49 -22.31 -29.26 5.40
CA THR A 49 -22.24 -30.48 6.22
C THR A 49 -21.31 -30.27 7.41
N THR A 50 -21.17 -31.26 8.25
CA THR A 50 -20.19 -31.26 9.34
C THR A 50 -19.10 -32.29 9.10
N GLU A 51 -17.88 -31.94 9.44
CA GLU A 51 -16.74 -32.85 9.47
C GLU A 51 -16.07 -32.86 10.84
N SER A 52 -15.58 -34.04 11.24
CA SER A 52 -14.80 -34.16 12.47
C SER A 52 -13.37 -33.63 12.23
N THR A 53 -12.95 -32.68 13.02
CA THR A 53 -11.56 -32.23 13.01
C THR A 53 -10.65 -33.23 13.71
N GLN A 54 -9.35 -33.10 13.48
CA GLN A 54 -8.33 -33.90 14.17
C GLN A 54 -8.35 -33.77 15.72
N TYR A 55 -9.08 -32.77 16.24
CA TYR A 55 -9.26 -32.54 17.67
C TYR A 55 -10.61 -33.06 18.22
N GLY A 56 -11.36 -33.85 17.42
CA GLY A 56 -12.63 -34.43 17.82
C GLY A 56 -13.82 -33.47 17.89
N LYS A 57 -13.66 -32.23 17.41
CA LYS A 57 -14.74 -31.24 17.26
C LYS A 57 -15.41 -31.44 15.89
N GLN A 58 -16.71 -31.28 15.85
CA GLN A 58 -17.44 -31.17 14.58
C GLN A 58 -17.43 -29.70 14.15
N GLU A 59 -17.00 -29.46 12.92
CA GLU A 59 -17.00 -28.12 12.32
C GLU A 59 -17.82 -28.15 11.03
N THR A 60 -18.55 -27.04 10.80
CA THR A 60 -19.32 -26.89 9.57
C THR A 60 -18.35 -26.70 8.40
N THR A 61 -18.61 -27.42 7.32
CA THR A 61 -17.83 -27.37 6.08
C THR A 61 -18.76 -27.41 4.88
N VAL A 62 -18.22 -27.11 3.69
CA VAL A 62 -18.96 -27.21 2.43
C VAL A 62 -18.32 -28.27 1.54
N LYS A 63 -19.11 -29.20 1.05
CA LYS A 63 -18.68 -30.24 0.10
C LYS A 63 -19.16 -29.91 -1.30
N PRO A 64 -18.38 -30.22 -2.34
CA PRO A 64 -18.83 -30.09 -3.72
C PRO A 64 -20.08 -30.93 -3.96
N ILE A 65 -21.03 -30.39 -4.73
CA ILE A 65 -22.19 -31.17 -5.22
C ILE A 65 -21.68 -32.11 -6.30
N GLU A 66 -22.01 -33.39 -6.16
CA GLU A 66 -21.59 -34.43 -7.12
C GLU A 66 -22.15 -34.15 -8.52
N GLY A 67 -21.27 -34.07 -9.52
CA GLY A 67 -21.64 -33.80 -10.91
C GLY A 67 -21.93 -32.34 -11.24
N ALA A 68 -21.83 -31.42 -10.28
CA ALA A 68 -22.00 -29.98 -10.56
C ALA A 68 -20.74 -29.35 -11.13
N ASP A 69 -20.91 -28.39 -12.04
CA ASP A 69 -19.82 -27.56 -12.58
C ASP A 69 -19.60 -26.31 -11.68
N LEU A 70 -18.51 -26.31 -10.96
CA LEU A 70 -18.14 -25.18 -10.08
C LEU A 70 -18.02 -23.84 -10.83
N ALA A 71 -17.54 -23.85 -12.08
CA ALA A 71 -17.41 -22.63 -12.87
C ALA A 71 -18.79 -22.04 -13.20
N GLN A 72 -19.76 -22.85 -13.49
CA GLN A 72 -21.13 -22.42 -13.71
C GLN A 72 -21.77 -21.91 -12.42
N GLN A 73 -21.65 -22.64 -11.31
CA GLN A 73 -22.15 -22.22 -10.00
C GLN A 73 -21.55 -20.84 -9.60
N LEU A 74 -20.25 -20.68 -9.78
CA LEU A 74 -19.59 -19.40 -9.49
C LEU A 74 -20.12 -18.27 -10.38
N LYS A 75 -20.35 -18.51 -11.66
CA LYS A 75 -20.92 -17.53 -12.58
C LYS A 75 -22.33 -17.08 -12.16
N GLU A 76 -23.15 -18.02 -11.72
CA GLU A 76 -24.49 -17.75 -11.20
C GLU A 76 -24.45 -16.95 -9.90
N ALA A 77 -23.59 -17.34 -8.95
CA ALA A 77 -23.42 -16.64 -7.69
C ALA A 77 -22.90 -15.20 -7.89
N VAL A 78 -21.92 -14.99 -8.78
CA VAL A 78 -21.43 -13.64 -9.13
C VAL A 78 -22.53 -12.78 -9.74
N GLY A 79 -23.46 -13.38 -10.52
CA GLY A 79 -24.61 -12.68 -11.06
C GLY A 79 -25.59 -12.13 -10.01
N ASN A 80 -25.58 -12.68 -8.80
CA ASN A 80 -26.40 -12.23 -7.67
C ASN A 80 -25.76 -11.10 -6.87
N ILE A 81 -24.49 -10.76 -7.18
CA ILE A 81 -23.81 -9.64 -6.49
C ILE A 81 -24.23 -8.34 -7.15
N HIS A 82 -24.92 -7.50 -6.41
CA HIS A 82 -25.31 -6.18 -6.84
C HIS A 82 -24.45 -5.13 -6.13
N ALA A 83 -23.71 -4.34 -6.90
CA ALA A 83 -22.99 -3.18 -6.39
C ALA A 83 -23.47 -1.93 -7.11
N THR A 84 -23.77 -0.89 -6.38
CA THR A 84 -24.01 0.43 -6.96
C THR A 84 -22.65 1.09 -7.12
N ILE A 85 -22.13 1.06 -8.35
CA ILE A 85 -20.94 1.83 -8.69
C ILE A 85 -21.43 3.26 -8.94
N THR A 86 -21.31 4.11 -7.94
CA THR A 86 -21.40 5.55 -8.14
C THR A 86 -20.08 5.96 -8.79
N GLU A 87 -20.13 6.35 -10.06
CA GLU A 87 -19.04 7.14 -10.61
C GLU A 87 -18.95 8.40 -9.75
N PRO A 88 -17.77 8.75 -9.21
CA PRO A 88 -17.63 10.01 -8.53
C PRO A 88 -18.07 11.09 -9.52
N GLU A 89 -19.05 11.89 -9.15
CA GLU A 89 -19.32 13.15 -9.86
C GLU A 89 -18.04 13.97 -9.67
N ILE A 90 -17.18 13.92 -10.67
CA ILE A 90 -16.05 14.85 -10.77
C ILE A 90 -16.73 16.18 -11.04
N SER A 91 -16.95 16.98 -10.00
CA SER A 91 -17.32 18.37 -10.19
C SER A 91 -16.19 19.00 -11.01
N ASP A 92 -16.53 19.68 -12.10
CA ASP A 92 -15.57 20.39 -12.94
C ASP A 92 -14.72 21.42 -12.13
N ASP A 93 -15.14 21.74 -10.91
CA ASP A 93 -14.42 22.57 -9.94
C ASP A 93 -13.32 21.82 -9.15
N GLU A 94 -13.28 20.48 -9.18
CA GLU A 94 -12.25 19.62 -8.62
C GLU A 94 -11.38 18.95 -9.70
N LEU A 95 -11.36 19.50 -10.91
CA LEU A 95 -10.20 19.34 -11.76
C LEU A 95 -9.05 20.11 -11.08
N ASP A 96 -8.55 19.55 -9.97
CA ASP A 96 -7.17 19.72 -9.64
C ASP A 96 -6.42 19.45 -10.94
N VAL A 97 -5.82 20.49 -11.49
CA VAL A 97 -4.90 20.40 -12.62
C VAL A 97 -3.79 19.49 -12.07
N GLN A 98 -3.99 18.16 -12.20
CA GLN A 98 -2.91 17.22 -12.07
C GLN A 98 -1.96 17.66 -13.16
N GLU A 99 -0.94 18.42 -12.77
CA GLU A 99 0.14 18.79 -13.66
C GLU A 99 0.54 17.49 -14.35
N GLU A 100 0.50 17.49 -15.69
CA GLU A 100 0.77 16.29 -16.47
C GLU A 100 2.08 15.69 -15.99
N PRO A 101 2.16 14.36 -15.80
CA PRO A 101 3.39 13.72 -15.36
C PRO A 101 4.52 14.09 -16.32
N ILE A 102 5.60 14.58 -15.79
CA ILE A 102 6.77 14.94 -16.61
C ILE A 102 7.56 13.67 -16.95
N PRO A 103 8.23 13.64 -18.12
CA PRO A 103 9.11 12.52 -18.45
C PRO A 103 10.17 12.31 -17.37
N ALA A 104 10.45 11.05 -17.06
CA ALA A 104 11.43 10.73 -16.03
C ALA A 104 12.84 11.11 -16.44
N ASP A 105 13.55 11.83 -15.56
CA ASP A 105 14.98 12.04 -15.66
C ASP A 105 15.70 10.68 -15.46
N PRO A 106 16.51 10.21 -16.42
CA PRO A 106 17.23 8.96 -16.29
C PRO A 106 18.16 8.88 -15.07
N SER A 107 18.65 10.02 -14.57
CA SER A 107 19.53 10.09 -13.40
C SER A 107 18.79 9.81 -12.08
N VAL A 108 17.49 10.03 -12.04
CA VAL A 108 16.65 9.72 -10.87
C VAL A 108 16.35 8.22 -10.86
N LYS A 109 16.65 7.55 -9.76
CA LYS A 109 16.36 6.12 -9.62
C LYS A 109 14.85 5.86 -9.62
N ASN A 110 14.41 4.75 -10.24
CA ASN A 110 13.01 4.35 -10.21
C ASN A 110 12.52 4.13 -8.77
N PHE A 111 11.29 4.46 -8.50
CA PHE A 111 10.67 4.42 -7.16
C PHE A 111 11.41 5.29 -6.14
N SER A 112 11.77 6.50 -6.54
CA SER A 112 12.45 7.47 -5.68
C SER A 112 11.82 8.85 -5.78
N PHE A 113 11.83 9.56 -4.66
CA PHE A 113 11.51 10.98 -4.64
C PHE A 113 12.64 11.80 -5.26
N THR A 114 12.29 12.90 -5.89
CA THR A 114 13.24 13.88 -6.40
C THR A 114 12.71 15.30 -6.19
N ASN A 115 13.62 16.25 -6.16
CA ASN A 115 13.30 17.67 -6.09
C ASN A 115 13.57 18.31 -7.47
N VAL A 116 12.53 18.88 -8.07
CA VAL A 116 12.65 19.67 -9.29
C VAL A 116 12.13 21.07 -8.99
N ASP A 117 12.99 22.06 -9.00
CA ASP A 117 12.67 23.48 -8.74
C ASP A 117 11.87 23.73 -7.45
N GLY A 118 12.19 22.99 -6.39
CA GLY A 118 11.53 23.10 -5.10
C GLY A 118 10.27 22.26 -4.94
N GLN A 119 9.82 21.61 -6.00
CA GLN A 119 8.68 20.70 -5.99
C GLN A 119 9.14 19.24 -5.85
N ILE A 120 8.41 18.46 -5.07
CA ILE A 120 8.71 17.04 -4.88
C ILE A 120 7.98 16.24 -5.94
N TYR A 121 8.74 15.41 -6.64
CA TYR A 121 8.22 14.42 -7.60
C TYR A 121 8.58 13.02 -7.13
N TYR A 122 7.78 12.04 -7.53
CA TYR A 122 8.07 10.62 -7.34
C TYR A 122 8.19 9.96 -8.69
N ARG A 123 9.35 9.35 -8.97
CA ARG A 123 9.56 8.62 -10.22
C ARG A 123 8.93 7.24 -10.14
N GLU A 124 8.07 6.98 -11.11
CA GLU A 124 7.48 5.67 -11.34
C GLU A 124 7.61 5.32 -12.83
N ASN A 125 8.49 4.38 -13.12
CA ASN A 125 8.82 3.96 -14.49
C ASN A 125 9.33 5.12 -15.37
N SER A 126 8.60 5.45 -16.43
CA SER A 126 8.98 6.46 -17.42
C SER A 126 8.52 7.88 -17.09
N PHE A 127 7.85 8.06 -15.95
CA PHE A 127 7.27 9.34 -15.58
C PHE A 127 7.65 9.75 -14.14
N MET A 128 7.59 11.04 -13.89
CA MET A 128 7.66 11.63 -12.56
C MET A 128 6.34 12.34 -12.27
N ASN A 129 5.68 11.90 -11.21
CA ASN A 129 4.42 12.46 -10.74
C ASN A 129 4.70 13.46 -9.63
N LYS A 130 4.10 14.66 -9.69
CA LYS A 130 4.16 15.64 -8.61
C LYS A 130 3.51 15.06 -7.36
N VAL A 131 4.15 15.25 -6.22
CA VAL A 131 3.65 14.76 -4.92
C VAL A 131 3.32 15.95 -4.04
N GLU A 132 2.06 16.08 -3.69
CA GLU A 132 1.61 17.08 -2.73
C GLU A 132 1.69 16.52 -1.32
N LEU A 133 2.42 17.22 -0.47
CA LEU A 133 2.64 16.84 0.92
C LEU A 133 2.37 18.05 1.84
N PRO A 134 1.87 17.81 3.06
CA PRO A 134 1.85 18.87 4.08
C PRO A 134 3.24 19.47 4.27
N ALA A 135 3.34 20.77 4.48
CA ALA A 135 4.60 21.53 4.50
C ALA A 135 5.70 20.86 5.35
N VAL A 136 5.37 20.45 6.58
CA VAL A 136 6.33 19.78 7.48
C VAL A 136 6.81 18.42 6.92
N THR A 137 5.93 17.70 6.21
CA THR A 137 6.30 16.42 5.58
C THR A 137 7.14 16.67 4.33
N ALA A 138 6.82 17.67 3.54
CA ALA A 138 7.59 18.08 2.37
C ALA A 138 9.03 18.48 2.74
N GLU A 139 9.21 19.33 3.74
CA GLU A 139 10.53 19.70 4.25
C GLU A 139 11.34 18.48 4.73
N ARG A 140 10.69 17.56 5.42
CA ARG A 140 11.28 16.28 5.87
C ARG A 140 11.76 15.44 4.71
N VAL A 141 10.93 15.29 3.66
CA VAL A 141 11.27 14.53 2.45
C VAL A 141 12.42 15.21 1.70
N LEU A 142 12.40 16.53 1.57
CA LEU A 142 13.51 17.30 0.95
C LEU A 142 14.82 17.11 1.71
N GLY A 143 14.78 17.13 3.04
CA GLY A 143 15.95 16.84 3.86
C GLY A 143 16.52 15.43 3.64
N MET A 144 15.64 14.43 3.51
CA MET A 144 16.07 13.05 3.22
C MET A 144 16.59 12.90 1.79
N ILE A 145 16.02 13.59 0.81
CA ILE A 145 16.57 13.67 -0.55
C ILE A 145 17.99 14.23 -0.52
N ALA A 146 18.23 15.35 0.17
CA ALA A 146 19.55 15.95 0.28
C ALA A 146 20.57 15.00 0.90
N LEU A 147 20.23 14.34 2.01
CA LEU A 147 21.08 13.31 2.64
C LEU A 147 21.41 12.16 1.68
N ARG A 148 20.44 11.69 0.94
CA ARG A 148 20.61 10.63 -0.07
C ARG A 148 21.61 11.05 -1.14
N GLU A 149 21.44 12.23 -1.70
CA GLU A 149 22.31 12.72 -2.78
C GLU A 149 23.76 12.89 -2.29
N THR A 150 23.97 13.44 -1.11
CA THR A 150 25.32 13.56 -0.54
C THR A 150 25.92 12.20 -0.22
N THR A 151 25.12 11.26 0.28
CA THR A 151 25.58 9.87 0.51
C THR A 151 26.00 9.20 -0.80
N ARG A 152 25.22 9.36 -1.86
CA ARG A 152 25.58 8.82 -3.20
C ARG A 152 26.86 9.45 -3.74
N LYS A 153 27.00 10.76 -3.67
CA LYS A 153 28.24 11.44 -4.08
C LYS A 153 29.45 10.93 -3.32
N LEU A 154 29.32 10.70 -2.01
CA LEU A 154 30.40 10.15 -1.21
C LEU A 154 30.76 8.72 -1.65
N LEU A 155 29.77 7.85 -1.85
CA LEU A 155 29.99 6.49 -2.33
C LEU A 155 30.64 6.48 -3.73
N ASP A 156 30.15 7.31 -4.65
CA ASP A 156 30.72 7.41 -6.00
C ASP A 156 32.15 7.95 -5.98
N CYS A 157 32.44 8.91 -5.08
CA CYS A 157 33.80 9.41 -4.88
C CYS A 157 34.74 8.30 -4.39
N GLN A 158 34.31 7.49 -3.44
CA GLN A 158 35.08 6.37 -2.93
C GLN A 158 35.28 5.27 -3.99
N LEU A 159 34.24 4.96 -4.79
CA LEU A 159 34.29 3.92 -5.83
C LEU A 159 35.22 4.28 -7.00
N ARG A 160 35.40 5.58 -7.29
CA ARG A 160 36.29 6.06 -8.35
C ARG A 160 37.70 6.41 -7.86
N ASP A 161 38.05 5.98 -6.65
CA ASP A 161 39.33 6.31 -6.01
C ASP A 161 39.58 7.84 -5.92
N GLY A 162 38.54 8.59 -5.53
CA GLY A 162 38.62 10.03 -5.33
C GLY A 162 39.66 10.41 -4.26
N SER A 163 40.16 11.64 -4.30
CA SER A 163 41.17 12.10 -3.35
C SER A 163 40.65 12.09 -1.91
N ASP A 164 41.56 11.86 -0.96
CA ASP A 164 41.23 11.92 0.47
C ASP A 164 40.59 13.25 0.88
N ALA A 165 41.02 14.35 0.26
CA ALA A 165 40.46 15.68 0.51
C ALA A 165 39.00 15.78 0.05
N GLU A 166 38.65 15.21 -1.10
CA GLU A 166 37.28 15.19 -1.61
C GLU A 166 36.38 14.29 -0.74
N VAL A 167 36.88 13.11 -0.36
CA VAL A 167 36.17 12.20 0.55
C VAL A 167 35.88 12.90 1.89
N GLN A 168 36.89 13.57 2.46
CA GLN A 168 36.77 14.28 3.73
C GLN A 168 35.76 15.42 3.65
N LEU A 169 35.73 16.15 2.52
CA LEU A 169 34.77 17.23 2.28
C LEU A 169 33.34 16.70 2.28
N LEU A 170 33.08 15.62 1.52
CA LEU A 170 31.75 15.00 1.44
C LEU A 170 31.30 14.36 2.76
N GLN A 171 32.22 13.77 3.51
CA GLN A 171 31.92 13.27 4.86
C GLN A 171 31.53 14.39 5.83
N ASN A 172 32.21 15.53 5.77
CA ASN A 172 31.88 16.68 6.61
C ASN A 172 30.53 17.28 6.22
N GLU A 173 30.25 17.39 4.93
CA GLU A 173 28.96 17.83 4.41
C GLU A 173 27.83 16.92 4.88
N LEU A 174 27.98 15.61 4.68
CA LEU A 174 27.00 14.61 5.12
C LEU A 174 26.75 14.69 6.64
N LYS A 175 27.81 14.82 7.42
CA LYS A 175 27.71 14.97 8.89
C LYS A 175 26.95 16.22 9.28
N GLN A 176 27.18 17.35 8.62
CA GLN A 176 26.47 18.59 8.89
C GLN A 176 24.99 18.48 8.55
N GLN A 177 24.67 17.95 7.35
CA GLN A 177 23.30 17.73 6.91
C GLN A 177 22.55 16.76 7.86
N TYR A 178 23.17 15.65 8.22
CA TYR A 178 22.57 14.69 9.14
C TYR A 178 22.34 15.28 10.54
N THR A 179 23.29 16.07 11.05
CA THR A 179 23.14 16.71 12.36
C THR A 179 21.99 17.72 12.35
N ALA A 180 21.88 18.53 11.30
CA ALA A 180 20.78 19.48 11.14
C ALA A 180 19.42 18.77 10.98
N PHE A 181 19.37 17.75 10.15
CA PHE A 181 18.16 16.93 9.94
C PHE A 181 17.71 16.29 11.25
N LYS A 182 18.64 15.65 11.98
CA LYS A 182 18.34 14.99 13.26
C LYS A 182 17.84 15.95 14.32
N ALA A 183 18.40 17.16 14.38
CA ALA A 183 17.97 18.18 15.34
C ALA A 183 16.52 18.63 15.08
N GLN A 184 16.10 18.71 13.82
CA GLN A 184 14.78 19.19 13.44
C GLN A 184 13.73 18.08 13.35
N TYR A 185 14.09 16.91 12.84
CA TYR A 185 13.14 15.82 12.49
C TYR A 185 13.36 14.51 13.25
N GLY A 186 14.40 14.44 14.09
CA GLY A 186 14.79 13.21 14.82
C GLY A 186 15.54 12.22 13.95
N LEU A 187 15.67 11.00 14.44
CA LEU A 187 16.38 9.91 13.75
C LEU A 187 15.69 9.54 12.43
N ILE A 188 16.45 9.13 11.43
CA ILE A 188 15.93 8.64 10.13
C ILE A 188 14.96 7.48 10.36
N ASN A 189 15.28 6.56 11.28
CA ASN A 189 14.44 5.42 11.62
C ASN A 189 13.23 5.77 12.50
N SER A 190 13.03 7.05 12.89
CA SER A 190 11.82 7.44 13.61
C SER A 190 10.56 7.13 12.80
N THR A 191 9.46 6.83 13.49
CA THR A 191 8.18 6.44 12.85
C THR A 191 7.72 7.47 11.81
N ALA A 192 7.89 8.76 12.09
CA ALA A 192 7.48 9.83 11.18
C ALA A 192 8.33 9.89 9.91
N ASN A 193 9.66 9.78 10.04
CA ASN A 193 10.59 9.78 8.91
C ASN A 193 10.42 8.52 8.06
N LYS A 194 10.33 7.37 8.70
CA LYS A 194 10.04 6.09 8.03
C LYS A 194 8.74 6.16 7.24
N ARG A 195 7.67 6.70 7.85
CA ARG A 195 6.37 6.82 7.17
C ARG A 195 6.44 7.75 5.96
N ALA A 196 7.18 8.85 6.05
CA ALA A 196 7.30 9.83 4.98
C ALA A 196 8.13 9.33 3.78
N PHE A 197 9.12 8.47 4.00
CA PHE A 197 10.13 8.14 2.98
C PHE A 197 10.29 6.64 2.67
N ARG A 198 9.57 5.74 3.35
CA ARG A 198 9.72 4.27 3.15
C ARG A 198 9.44 3.78 1.73
N GLN A 199 8.72 4.56 0.93
CA GLN A 199 8.44 4.24 -0.47
C GLN A 199 9.62 4.53 -1.40
N ASP A 200 10.58 5.35 -0.94
CA ASP A 200 11.80 5.60 -1.70
C ASP A 200 12.71 4.38 -1.70
N SER A 201 13.14 3.97 -2.89
CA SER A 201 14.03 2.81 -3.07
C SER A 201 15.37 2.94 -2.36
N SER A 202 15.73 4.14 -1.87
CA SER A 202 16.96 4.43 -1.15
C SER A 202 16.77 4.54 0.36
N TYR A 203 15.57 4.26 0.88
CA TYR A 203 15.33 4.35 2.33
C TYR A 203 16.31 3.50 3.14
N CYS A 204 16.59 2.27 2.70
CA CYS A 204 17.54 1.39 3.39
C CYS A 204 18.97 1.95 3.42
N LEU A 205 19.39 2.68 2.38
CA LEU A 205 20.69 3.36 2.35
C LEU A 205 20.75 4.47 3.41
N LEU A 206 19.68 5.27 3.53
CA LEU A 206 19.63 6.32 4.55
C LEU A 206 19.55 5.74 5.96
N ALA A 207 18.78 4.67 6.14
CA ALA A 207 18.67 4.00 7.44
C ALA A 207 20.00 3.43 7.94
N SER A 208 20.96 3.14 7.05
CA SER A 208 22.30 2.66 7.41
C SER A 208 23.25 3.77 7.92
N LEU A 209 22.84 5.04 7.89
CA LEU A 209 23.60 6.14 8.47
C LEU A 209 23.47 6.21 10.02
N GLU A 210 22.59 5.43 10.60
CA GLU A 210 22.35 5.26 12.03
C GLU A 210 22.91 3.92 12.50
#